data_a91b619dc6dcb20c0c3eca07dddfaad5
#
_entry.id   a91b619dc6dcb20c0c3eca07dddfaad5
#
_cell.length_a   1.000
_cell.length_b   1.000
_cell.length_c   1.000
_cell.angle_alpha   90.00
_cell.angle_beta   90.00
_cell.angle_gamma   90.00
#
_symmetry.space_group_name_H-M   'P 1'
#
loop_
_entity.id
_entity.type
_entity.pdbx_description
1 polymer ?
#
loop_
_entity_poly.entity_id
_entity_poly.type
_entity_poly.pdbx_seq_one_letter_code
_entity_poly.pdbx_strand_id
1 'polypeptide(L)'
;MLFSDPKELPMEKRIGVVAILIEGRGNIPAINSILSNHSDIINGRMGLPFKDRGVQIISLIVEGTPDQINALTGPLGRLKGVQVKSILTRAIGDDADDHRDANFS
;
A
#
# COMPACT_ATOMS: atom_id res chain seq x y z
N MET A 1 -9.84 -9.74 27.56
CA MET A 1 -9.55 -9.88 27.30
C MET A 1 -8.88 -9.67 27.08
N LEU A 2 -8.81 -9.55 26.90
CA LEU A 2 -8.30 -9.54 26.56
C LEU A 2 -7.66 -9.28 26.04
N PHE A 3 -7.54 -9.21 25.68
CA PHE A 3 -7.12 -9.09 25.11
C PHE A 3 -6.31 -8.77 24.83
N SER A 4 -6.17 -8.45 24.51
CA SER A 4 -5.48 -8.03 24.48
C SER A 4 -4.40 -8.56 24.56
N ASP A 5 -4.12 -8.82 24.22
CA ASP A 5 -3.35 -9.59 24.33
C ASP A 5 -2.28 -9.40 23.47
N PRO A 6 -1.34 -9.89 23.60
CA PRO A 6 -0.22 -9.78 22.85
C PRO A 6 -0.43 -9.96 21.46
N LYS A 7 -1.31 -10.72 21.16
CA LYS A 7 -1.54 -10.98 19.93
C LYS A 7 -1.89 -9.82 19.27
N GLU A 8 -2.16 -8.86 19.85
CA GLU A 8 -2.51 -7.75 19.19
C GLU A 8 -1.39 -7.16 18.50
N LEU A 9 -0.20 -7.48 18.71
CA LEU A 9 0.86 -6.92 17.99
C LEU A 9 0.68 -6.93 16.53
N PRO A 10 0.20 -7.95 15.94
CA PRO A 10 0.07 -7.96 14.50
C PRO A 10 -0.97 -6.97 14.05
N MET A 11 -1.74 -6.46 14.96
CA MET A 11 -2.75 -5.53 14.59
C MET A 11 -2.25 -4.11 14.56
N GLU A 12 -0.99 -3.88 14.88
CA GLU A 12 -0.50 -2.53 14.85
C GLU A 12 -0.51 -1.99 13.45
N LYS A 13 -0.87 -0.74 13.32
CA LYS A 13 -0.91 -0.12 12.03
C LYS A 13 0.46 0.31 11.59
N ARG A 14 0.68 0.26 10.31
CA ARG A 14 1.92 0.71 9.72
C ARG A 14 1.59 1.73 8.66
N ILE A 15 2.52 2.61 8.42
CA ILE A 15 2.37 3.60 7.39
C ILE A 15 3.24 3.15 6.24
N GLY A 16 2.77 3.30 5.03
CA GLY A 16 3.55 2.86 3.91
C GLY A 16 3.16 3.49 2.61
N VAL A 17 3.88 3.09 1.60
CA VAL A 17 3.64 3.54 0.23
C VAL A 17 3.42 2.31 -0.61
N VAL A 18 2.39 2.34 -1.43
CA VAL A 18 2.13 1.26 -2.37
C VAL A 18 2.24 1.85 -3.76
N ALA A 19 3.12 1.31 -4.56
CA ALA A 19 3.29 1.75 -5.93
C ALA A 19 2.67 0.75 -6.86
N ILE A 20 1.87 1.23 -7.81
CA ILE A 20 1.17 0.39 -8.74
C ILE A 20 1.55 0.83 -10.14
N LEU A 21 2.10 -0.08 -10.92
CA LEU A 21 2.46 0.20 -12.28
C LEU A 21 1.48 -0.54 -13.18
N ILE A 22 0.82 0.17 -14.07
CA ILE A 22 -0.24 -0.39 -14.87
C ILE A 22 0.10 -0.25 -16.33
N GLU A 23 0.10 -1.36 -17.06
CA GLU A 23 0.32 -1.33 -18.49
C GLU A 23 -1.02 -1.55 -19.17
N GLY A 24 -1.35 -0.72 -20.11
CA GLY A 24 -2.61 -0.85 -20.79
C GLY A 24 -3.74 -0.24 -20.01
N ARG A 25 -4.97 -0.42 -20.49
CA ARG A 25 -6.12 0.17 -19.84
C ARG A 25 -7.18 -0.81 -19.43
N GLY A 26 -7.02 -2.05 -19.75
CA GLY A 26 -8.08 -3.01 -19.53
C GLY A 26 -8.47 -3.21 -18.08
N ASN A 27 -7.56 -3.01 -17.17
CA ASN A 27 -7.84 -3.28 -15.77
C ASN A 27 -8.15 -2.05 -14.94
N ILE A 28 -8.27 -0.90 -15.58
CA ILE A 28 -8.52 0.33 -14.82
C ILE A 28 -9.79 0.22 -13.98
N PRO A 29 -10.90 -0.27 -14.49
CA PRO A 29 -12.09 -0.37 -13.65
C PRO A 29 -11.91 -1.29 -12.47
N ALA A 30 -11.19 -2.41 -12.67
CA ALA A 30 -10.96 -3.35 -11.58
C ALA A 30 -10.06 -2.71 -10.53
N ILE A 31 -9.04 -1.97 -10.97
CA ILE A 31 -8.15 -1.31 -10.04
C ILE A 31 -8.94 -0.29 -9.23
N ASN A 32 -9.75 0.53 -9.88
CA ASN A 32 -10.51 1.53 -9.16
C ASN A 32 -11.46 0.90 -8.16
N SER A 33 -12.03 -0.24 -8.49
CA SER A 33 -12.93 -0.92 -7.59
C SER A 33 -12.19 -1.41 -6.35
N ILE A 34 -11.00 -1.98 -6.54
CA ILE A 34 -10.22 -2.46 -5.43
C ILE A 34 -9.83 -1.29 -4.53
N LEU A 35 -9.41 -0.18 -5.13
CA LEU A 35 -9.00 0.96 -4.32
C LEU A 35 -10.19 1.53 -3.54
N SER A 36 -11.36 1.57 -4.15
CA SER A 36 -12.53 2.03 -3.44
C SER A 36 -12.88 1.15 -2.26
N ASN A 37 -12.73 -0.14 -2.43
CA ASN A 37 -13.09 -1.05 -1.36
C ASN A 37 -12.12 -0.98 -0.19
N HIS A 38 -10.98 -0.34 -0.37
CA HIS A 38 -9.99 -0.24 0.69
C HIS A 38 -9.70 1.22 1.02
N SER A 39 -10.66 2.10 0.74
CA SER A 39 -10.41 3.51 0.93
C SER A 39 -10.15 3.88 2.39
N ASP A 40 -10.60 3.04 3.33
CA ASP A 40 -10.40 3.35 4.74
C ASP A 40 -8.93 3.31 5.15
N ILE A 41 -8.07 2.64 4.41
CA ILE A 41 -6.67 2.63 4.77
C ILE A 41 -5.83 3.47 3.81
N ILE A 42 -6.43 4.13 2.83
CA ILE A 42 -5.70 4.93 1.87
C ILE A 42 -5.83 6.39 2.27
N ASN A 43 -4.71 6.98 2.68
CA ASN A 43 -4.71 8.38 3.11
C ASN A 43 -4.48 9.35 1.97
N GLY A 44 -3.90 8.91 0.89
CA GLY A 44 -3.67 9.77 -0.25
C GLY A 44 -3.31 8.96 -1.45
N ARG A 45 -3.53 9.52 -2.62
CA ARG A 45 -3.15 8.82 -3.84
C ARG A 45 -2.81 9.84 -4.91
N MET A 46 -1.93 9.43 -5.78
CA MET A 46 -1.55 10.27 -6.90
C MET A 46 -1.37 9.36 -8.09
N GLY A 47 -1.97 9.71 -9.21
CA GLY A 47 -1.81 8.93 -10.41
C GLY A 47 -1.19 9.79 -11.49
N LEU A 48 -0.32 9.19 -12.28
CA LEU A 48 0.33 9.92 -13.33
C LEU A 48 0.42 9.03 -14.57
N PRO A 49 -0.20 9.40 -15.65
CA PRO A 49 -0.12 8.59 -16.85
C PRO A 49 1.09 8.98 -17.68
N PHE A 50 1.74 7.98 -18.27
CA PHE A 50 2.83 8.21 -19.18
C PHE A 50 2.33 7.72 -20.53
N LYS A 51 1.56 8.56 -21.18
CA LYS A 51 0.88 8.14 -22.39
C LYS A 51 1.79 7.63 -23.47
N ASP A 52 2.93 8.26 -23.62
CA ASP A 52 3.84 7.83 -24.66
C ASP A 52 4.41 6.46 -24.41
N ARG A 53 4.34 5.98 -23.19
CA ARG A 53 4.87 4.68 -22.86
C ARG A 53 3.79 3.66 -22.65
N GLY A 54 2.55 4.07 -22.65
CA GLY A 54 1.46 3.14 -22.40
C GLY A 54 1.42 2.63 -20.97
N VAL A 55 1.90 3.44 -20.04
CA VAL A 55 2.00 3.05 -18.65
C VAL A 55 1.39 4.11 -17.77
N GLN A 56 0.79 3.69 -16.68
CA GLN A 56 0.27 4.62 -15.70
C GLN A 56 0.79 4.18 -14.35
N ILE A 57 1.17 5.11 -13.52
CA ILE A 57 1.67 4.81 -12.18
C ILE A 57 0.73 5.43 -11.18
N ILE A 58 0.34 4.66 -10.16
CA ILE A 58 -0.45 5.17 -9.07
C ILE A 58 0.35 4.94 -7.80
N SER A 59 0.46 5.96 -6.99
CA SER A 59 1.16 5.88 -5.73
C SER A 59 0.15 6.11 -4.63
N LEU A 60 0.14 5.25 -3.62
CA LEU A 60 -0.79 5.37 -2.52
C LEU A 60 -0.03 5.54 -1.23
N ILE A 61 -0.53 6.39 -0.36
CA ILE A 61 -0.04 6.49 1.00
C ILE A 61 -1.06 5.77 1.84
N VAL A 62 -0.64 4.75 2.56
CA VAL A 62 -1.56 3.91 3.30
C VAL A 62 -1.20 3.84 4.77
N GLU A 63 -2.20 3.56 5.57
CA GLU A 63 -1.99 3.33 6.98
C GLU A 63 -2.94 2.21 7.37
N GLY A 64 -2.42 1.10 7.82
CA GLY A 64 -3.24 -0.04 8.19
C GLY A 64 -2.41 -1.15 8.76
N THR A 65 -3.05 -2.19 9.20
CA THR A 65 -2.34 -3.37 9.67
C THR A 65 -1.75 -4.08 8.47
N PRO A 66 -0.73 -4.90 8.68
CA PRO A 66 -0.17 -5.65 7.54
C PRO A 66 -1.23 -6.47 6.81
N ASP A 67 -2.19 -7.04 7.53
CA ASP A 67 -3.23 -7.81 6.89
C ASP A 67 -4.11 -6.93 6.02
N GLN A 68 -4.42 -5.74 6.47
CA GLN A 68 -5.23 -4.84 5.68
C GLN A 68 -4.50 -4.40 4.42
N ILE A 69 -3.22 -4.14 4.55
CA ILE A 69 -2.44 -3.70 3.41
C ILE A 69 -2.29 -4.85 2.42
N ASN A 70 -2.09 -6.07 2.91
CA ASN A 70 -2.00 -7.21 2.02
C ASN A 70 -3.33 -7.50 1.33
N ALA A 71 -4.45 -7.25 2.01
CA ALA A 71 -5.75 -7.43 1.40
C ALA A 71 -5.94 -6.46 0.24
N LEU A 72 -5.24 -5.33 0.27
CA LEU A 72 -5.31 -4.39 -0.82
C LEU A 72 -4.33 -4.79 -1.94
N THR A 73 -3.10 -5.11 -1.60
CA THR A 73 -2.08 -5.33 -2.62
C THR A 73 -2.23 -6.66 -3.32
N GLY A 74 -2.76 -7.67 -2.64
CA GLY A 74 -2.89 -9.00 -3.23
C GLY A 74 -3.73 -9.02 -4.49
N PRO A 75 -4.98 -8.54 -4.41
CA PRO A 75 -5.80 -8.53 -5.61
C PRO A 75 -5.24 -7.66 -6.73
N LEU A 76 -4.59 -6.54 -6.36
CA LEU A 76 -4.00 -5.70 -7.38
C LEU A 76 -2.90 -6.44 -8.13
N GLY A 77 -2.07 -7.15 -7.40
CA GLY A 77 -0.95 -7.83 -8.02
C GLY A 77 -1.34 -9.00 -8.88
N ARG A 78 -2.58 -9.46 -8.76
CA ARG A 78 -3.02 -10.57 -9.58
C ARG A 78 -3.60 -10.11 -10.91
N LEU A 79 -3.79 -8.82 -11.11
CA LEU A 79 -4.33 -8.35 -12.36
C LEU A 79 -3.26 -8.35 -13.44
N LYS A 80 -3.65 -8.75 -14.64
CA LYS A 80 -2.69 -8.81 -15.71
C LYS A 80 -2.23 -7.42 -16.07
N GLY A 81 -0.94 -7.25 -16.29
CA GLY A 81 -0.40 -5.96 -16.66
C GLY A 81 -0.22 -5.01 -15.50
N VAL A 82 -0.35 -5.51 -14.27
CA VAL A 82 -0.24 -4.68 -13.09
C VAL A 82 0.87 -5.22 -12.20
N GLN A 83 1.76 -4.34 -11.79
CA GLN A 83 2.81 -4.67 -10.86
C GLN A 83 2.63 -3.83 -9.62
N VAL A 84 2.84 -4.41 -8.45
CA VAL A 84 2.63 -3.72 -7.19
C VAL A 84 3.84 -3.92 -6.30
N LYS A 85 4.29 -2.86 -5.66
CA LYS A 85 5.35 -2.93 -4.68
C LYS A 85 4.95 -2.06 -3.50
N SER A 86 5.27 -2.50 -2.31
CA SER A 86 4.95 -1.71 -1.13
C SER A 86 6.16 -1.62 -0.21
N ILE A 87 6.24 -0.54 0.51
CA ILE A 87 7.26 -0.32 1.50
C ILE A 87 6.52 0.13 2.74
N LEU A 88 6.74 -0.57 3.85
CA LEU A 88 6.05 -0.25 5.09
C LEU A 88 7.03 0.11 6.17
N THR A 89 6.62 1.00 7.06
CA THR A 89 7.44 1.31 8.21
C THR A 89 7.40 0.13 9.15
N ARG A 90 8.28 0.11 10.12
CA ARG A 90 8.20 -0.87 11.14
C ARG A 90 7.08 -0.49 12.04
N ALA A 91 6.73 -1.38 12.91
CA ALA A 91 5.68 -1.09 13.87
C ALA A 91 6.11 0.12 14.68
N ILE A 92 5.14 0.94 15.01
CA ILE A 92 5.41 2.10 15.75
C ILE A 92 6.00 1.77 17.08
N GLY A 93 7.05 2.43 17.41
CA GLY A 93 7.66 2.21 18.69
C GLY A 93 8.85 1.37 18.67
N ASP A 94 8.99 0.50 17.72
CA ASP A 94 10.11 -0.35 17.82
C ASP A 94 11.21 0.17 17.01
N ASP A 95 11.11 1.32 16.44
CA ASP A 95 12.18 1.71 15.71
C ASP A 95 12.76 2.89 16.23
N ALA A 96 12.53 3.10 17.32
CA ALA A 96 13.02 4.19 17.87
C ALA A 96 14.37 4.46 17.51
N ASP A 97 15.07 3.60 17.45
CA ASP A 97 16.35 3.85 17.27
C ASP A 97 16.75 4.12 16.00
N ASP A 98 16.15 4.13 15.20
CA ASP A 98 16.55 4.17 14.06
C ASP A 98 16.69 5.25 13.50
N HIS A 99 16.70 5.94 13.56
CA HIS A 99 16.76 6.99 13.00
C HIS A 99 17.60 7.07 11.98
N ARG A 100 18.23 6.34 11.78
CA ARG A 100 19.00 6.34 10.82
C ARG A 100 18.39 6.56 9.70
N ASP A 101 17.45 6.52 9.65
CA ASP A 101 16.79 6.58 8.61
C ASP A 101 16.90 7.78 8.08
N ALA A 102 17.42 8.34 8.50
CA ALA A 102 17.53 9.48 7.98
C ALA A 102 17.96 9.45 6.71
N ASN A 103 18.39 8.60 6.31
CA ASN A 103 18.83 8.56 5.16
C ASN A 103 17.94 8.73 4.15
N PHE A 104 16.87 8.71 4.28
CA PHE A 104 16.09 8.76 3.23
C PHE A 104 15.99 10.11 2.90
N SER A 105 16.67 10.83 3.29
CA SER A 105 16.47 12.05 2.95
C SER A 105 16.75 12.39 1.78
#